data_d58dce2d23c7d5e612044fae6c02ce3f
#
_entry.id   d58dce2d23c7d5e612044fae6c02ce3f
#
_cell.length_a   1.000
_cell.length_b   1.000
_cell.length_c   1.000
_cell.angle_alpha   90.00
_cell.angle_beta   90.00
_cell.angle_gamma   90.00
#
_symmetry.space_group_name_H-M   'P 1'
#
loop_
_entity.id
_entity.type
_entity.pdbx_description
1 polymer ?
#
loop_
_entity_poly.entity_id
_entity_poly.type
_entity_poly.pdbx_seq_one_letter_code
_entity_poly.pdbx_strand_id
1 'polypeptide(L)'
;LKTLQENNSNGDFTHIDCDLQSFASVKKAAEEVRAMCPNGLDVLCNNAGVMALEDYATEDGFDVQMQTNHLSHFLLTKLTLDLLEKAADTKGEARVINHSSIARKQVKELEADYLLKNGGNLGGNGASMFFGGARWIRYGQTKLANATFTACLHDKLTAKNSKVKALVAHPGLAETELQSTTVDEGGMGKWMTKQLMKMGQSREDGALGILTCIAHPNVQSGQFFGPGMGGMFTALKGPAAGYPLEASYDNPQTRDLLWRHSCAAIDADFDI
;
A
#
# COMPACT_ATOMS: atom_id res chain seq x y z
N LEU A 1 6.95 18.25 -9.34
CA LEU A 1 6.00 19.37 -9.25
C LEU A 1 5.85 20.12 -10.57
N LYS A 2 6.94 20.63 -11.16
CA LYS A 2 6.87 21.46 -12.38
C LYS A 2 6.05 20.80 -13.50
N THR A 3 6.31 19.54 -13.81
CA THR A 3 5.58 18.79 -14.84
C THR A 3 4.08 18.62 -14.52
N LEU A 4 3.73 18.44 -13.22
CA LEU A 4 2.35 18.34 -12.80
C LEU A 4 1.61 19.68 -12.97
N GLN A 5 2.25 20.78 -12.61
CA GLN A 5 1.70 22.12 -12.76
C GLN A 5 1.54 22.51 -14.23
N GLU A 6 2.52 22.17 -15.09
CA GLU A 6 2.47 22.41 -16.54
C GLU A 6 1.31 21.66 -17.21
N ASN A 7 1.04 20.42 -16.76
CA ASN A 7 -0.02 19.57 -17.34
C ASN A 7 -1.41 19.83 -16.74
N ASN A 8 -1.50 20.50 -15.57
CA ASN A 8 -2.76 20.71 -14.83
C ASN A 8 -2.81 22.12 -14.27
N SER A 9 -3.15 23.07 -15.12
CA SER A 9 -3.19 24.52 -14.79
C SER A 9 -4.18 24.91 -13.68
N ASN A 10 -5.17 24.06 -13.39
CA ASN A 10 -6.23 24.30 -12.41
C ASN A 10 -6.00 23.59 -11.07
N GLY A 11 -4.87 22.89 -10.91
CA GLY A 11 -4.55 22.15 -9.68
C GLY A 11 -3.48 22.87 -8.87
N ASP A 12 -3.68 22.91 -7.55
CA ASP A 12 -2.66 23.31 -6.60
C ASP A 12 -1.85 22.10 -6.16
N PHE A 13 -0.54 22.15 -6.35
CA PHE A 13 0.37 21.04 -6.01
C PHE A 13 1.39 21.52 -5.01
N THR A 14 1.48 20.82 -3.88
CA THR A 14 2.50 21.04 -2.87
C THR A 14 3.29 19.78 -2.63
N HIS A 15 4.60 19.91 -2.42
CA HIS A 15 5.49 18.82 -2.08
C HIS A 15 5.76 18.83 -0.58
N ILE A 16 5.66 17.65 0.03
CA ILE A 16 6.07 17.38 1.41
C ILE A 16 7.11 16.25 1.34
N ASP A 17 8.27 16.46 1.95
CA ASP A 17 9.29 15.44 2.09
C ASP A 17 8.83 14.36 3.07
N CYS A 18 8.80 13.10 2.62
CA CYS A 18 8.38 11.97 3.44
C CYS A 18 9.19 10.72 3.04
N ASP A 19 10.24 10.43 3.79
CA ASP A 19 10.97 9.18 3.66
C ASP A 19 10.26 8.08 4.47
N LEU A 20 9.67 7.12 3.75
CA LEU A 20 8.96 5.99 4.37
C LEU A 20 9.89 4.95 5.02
N GLN A 21 11.21 5.11 4.90
CA GLN A 21 12.20 4.30 5.62
C GLN A 21 12.53 4.87 7.01
N SER A 22 11.89 6.00 7.41
CA SER A 22 12.11 6.69 8.67
C SER A 22 10.78 7.10 9.30
N PHE A 23 10.42 6.53 10.45
CA PHE A 23 9.24 6.96 11.20
C PHE A 23 9.32 8.43 11.64
N ALA A 24 10.52 8.93 11.90
CA ALA A 24 10.72 10.35 12.21
C ALA A 24 10.32 11.24 11.03
N SER A 25 10.69 10.87 9.81
CA SER A 25 10.30 11.58 8.59
C SER A 25 8.78 11.51 8.36
N VAL A 26 8.16 10.35 8.59
CA VAL A 26 6.70 10.19 8.46
C VAL A 26 5.95 11.07 9.46
N LYS A 27 6.42 11.16 10.73
CA LYS A 27 5.82 12.03 11.75
C LYS A 27 5.89 13.49 11.33
N LYS A 28 7.07 13.95 10.87
CA LYS A 28 7.25 15.31 10.37
C LYS A 28 6.33 15.62 9.18
N ALA A 29 6.25 14.71 8.21
CA ALA A 29 5.36 14.86 7.06
C ALA A 29 3.89 14.96 7.48
N ALA A 30 3.45 14.17 8.46
CA ALA A 30 2.09 14.24 9.00
C ALA A 30 1.79 15.60 9.67
N GLU A 31 2.77 16.20 10.37
CA GLU A 31 2.63 17.53 10.94
C GLU A 31 2.47 18.61 9.84
N GLU A 32 3.24 18.51 8.76
CA GLU A 32 3.11 19.39 7.61
C GLU A 32 1.74 19.24 6.92
N VAL A 33 1.27 18.00 6.72
CA VAL A 33 -0.10 17.74 6.21
C VAL A 33 -1.15 18.39 7.10
N ARG A 34 -1.04 18.29 8.44
CA ARG A 34 -1.96 18.93 9.39
C ARG A 34 -1.99 20.43 9.25
N ALA A 35 -0.82 21.05 9.11
CA ALA A 35 -0.72 22.51 8.95
C ALA A 35 -1.37 22.98 7.64
N MET A 36 -1.25 22.18 6.57
CA MET A 36 -1.79 22.50 5.25
C MET A 36 -3.29 22.18 5.11
N CYS A 37 -3.76 21.16 5.82
CA CYS A 37 -5.15 20.66 5.72
C CYS A 37 -5.96 20.91 7.00
N PRO A 38 -6.02 22.13 7.56
CA PRO A 38 -6.69 22.40 8.84
C PRO A 38 -8.19 22.13 8.80
N ASN A 39 -8.79 22.08 7.60
CA ASN A 39 -10.22 21.84 7.39
C ASN A 39 -10.56 20.38 7.10
N GLY A 40 -9.56 19.49 7.06
CA GLY A 40 -9.72 18.07 6.82
C GLY A 40 -9.03 17.61 5.54
N LEU A 41 -8.82 16.29 5.44
CA LEU A 41 -8.20 15.60 4.31
C LEU A 41 -9.26 14.70 3.65
N ASP A 42 -9.51 14.89 2.36
CA ASP A 42 -10.54 14.11 1.65
C ASP A 42 -10.08 12.70 1.29
N VAL A 43 -8.80 12.59 0.89
CA VAL A 43 -8.22 11.32 0.42
C VAL A 43 -6.78 11.19 0.90
N LEU A 44 -6.47 10.06 1.54
CA LEU A 44 -5.11 9.59 1.78
C LEU A 44 -4.82 8.41 0.87
N CYS A 45 -3.86 8.56 -0.05
CA CYS A 45 -3.46 7.48 -0.96
C CYS A 45 -2.07 6.94 -0.58
N ASN A 46 -2.03 5.81 0.11
CA ASN A 46 -0.84 5.07 0.50
C ASN A 46 -0.31 4.26 -0.70
N ASN A 47 0.23 4.96 -1.71
CA ASN A 47 0.61 4.38 -2.99
C ASN A 47 2.10 4.02 -3.08
N ALA A 48 2.98 4.79 -2.45
CA ALA A 48 4.42 4.59 -2.56
C ALA A 48 4.86 3.20 -2.10
N GLY A 49 5.95 2.70 -2.66
CA GLY A 49 6.45 1.39 -2.26
C GLY A 49 7.70 0.97 -3.02
N VAL A 50 8.32 -0.08 -2.52
CA VAL A 50 9.50 -0.74 -3.08
C VAL A 50 9.22 -2.22 -3.30
N MET A 51 10.01 -2.88 -4.17
CA MET A 51 9.75 -4.26 -4.58
C MET A 51 11.05 -5.05 -4.70
N ALA A 52 11.09 -6.23 -4.08
CA ALA A 52 12.16 -7.22 -4.19
C ALA A 52 13.56 -6.66 -3.89
N LEU A 53 13.67 -5.75 -2.93
CA LEU A 53 14.92 -5.18 -2.47
C LEU A 53 15.75 -6.20 -1.67
N GLU A 54 17.01 -5.88 -1.44
CA GLU A 54 17.90 -6.64 -0.57
C GLU A 54 17.37 -6.72 0.86
N ASP A 55 17.86 -7.73 1.58
CA ASP A 55 17.52 -7.94 2.98
C ASP A 55 18.40 -7.03 3.84
N TYR A 56 17.88 -5.87 4.19
CA TYR A 56 18.52 -4.95 5.12
C TYR A 56 17.49 -4.25 6.01
N ALA A 57 17.97 -3.79 7.16
CA ALA A 57 17.18 -3.03 8.10
C ALA A 57 17.18 -1.55 7.77
N THR A 58 16.04 -0.90 7.95
CA THR A 58 15.93 0.56 8.05
C THR A 58 16.59 1.08 9.34
N GLU A 59 16.69 2.39 9.51
CA GLU A 59 17.17 2.98 10.78
C GLU A 59 16.29 2.61 11.99
N ASP A 60 15.00 2.33 11.78
CA ASP A 60 14.07 1.89 12.82
C ASP A 60 14.20 0.38 13.12
N GLY A 61 15.00 -0.38 12.34
CA GLY A 61 15.32 -1.79 12.54
C GLY A 61 14.39 -2.78 11.84
N PHE A 62 13.43 -2.33 11.04
CA PHE A 62 12.50 -3.19 10.30
C PHE A 62 13.03 -3.53 8.90
N ASP A 63 12.48 -4.59 8.28
CA ASP A 63 12.72 -4.86 6.87
C ASP A 63 12.34 -3.64 6.02
N VAL A 64 13.23 -3.24 5.12
CA VAL A 64 13.04 -2.06 4.28
C VAL A 64 11.74 -2.10 3.49
N GLN A 65 11.33 -3.27 2.99
CA GLN A 65 10.11 -3.40 2.23
C GLN A 65 8.87 -3.32 3.14
N MET A 66 8.92 -3.94 4.33
CA MET A 66 7.80 -3.93 5.26
C MET A 66 7.60 -2.53 5.84
N GLN A 67 8.67 -1.84 6.23
CA GLN A 67 8.55 -0.48 6.72
C GLN A 67 8.03 0.47 5.65
N THR A 68 8.66 0.50 4.47
CA THR A 68 8.27 1.40 3.38
C THR A 68 6.84 1.15 2.89
N ASN A 69 6.48 -0.12 2.68
CA ASN A 69 5.21 -0.47 2.02
C ASN A 69 4.02 -0.51 2.98
N HIS A 70 4.25 -0.79 4.27
CA HIS A 70 3.16 -0.99 5.23
C HIS A 70 3.29 -0.15 6.51
N LEU A 71 4.33 -0.34 7.32
CA LEU A 71 4.37 0.24 8.67
C LEU A 71 4.33 1.77 8.66
N SER A 72 5.04 2.39 7.72
CA SER A 72 5.04 3.85 7.55
C SER A 72 3.70 4.39 7.05
N HIS A 73 3.01 3.67 6.18
CA HIS A 73 1.66 4.01 5.76
C HIS A 73 0.63 3.81 6.88
N PHE A 74 0.81 2.77 7.70
CA PHE A 74 0.00 2.56 8.90
C PHE A 74 0.17 3.74 9.87
N LEU A 75 1.41 4.15 10.14
CA LEU A 75 1.71 5.33 10.97
C LEU A 75 1.12 6.62 10.38
N LEU A 76 1.32 6.88 9.09
CA LEU A 76 0.79 8.07 8.43
C LEU A 76 -0.74 8.11 8.51
N THR A 77 -1.40 6.97 8.27
CA THR A 77 -2.86 6.86 8.39
C THR A 77 -3.31 7.17 9.82
N LYS A 78 -2.65 6.60 10.84
CA LYS A 78 -2.93 6.91 12.24
C LYS A 78 -2.82 8.41 12.53
N LEU A 79 -1.73 9.05 12.06
CA LEU A 79 -1.44 10.44 12.34
C LEU A 79 -2.34 11.44 11.60
N THR A 80 -3.09 10.99 10.60
CA THR A 80 -3.95 11.85 9.78
C THR A 80 -5.43 11.43 9.80
N LEU A 81 -5.79 10.40 10.56
CA LEU A 81 -7.16 9.87 10.57
C LEU A 81 -8.18 10.91 11.03
N ASP A 82 -7.87 11.71 12.02
CA ASP A 82 -8.74 12.78 12.51
C ASP A 82 -9.02 13.87 11.46
N LEU A 83 -8.07 14.11 10.54
CA LEU A 83 -8.29 14.99 9.39
C LEU A 83 -9.25 14.37 8.38
N LEU A 84 -9.15 13.04 8.17
CA LEU A 84 -10.08 12.30 7.32
C LEU A 84 -11.49 12.28 7.94
N GLU A 85 -11.61 12.05 9.25
CA GLU A 85 -12.89 12.12 9.97
C GLU A 85 -13.50 13.51 9.85
N LYS A 86 -12.71 14.58 10.03
CA LYS A 86 -13.17 15.96 9.89
C LYS A 86 -13.71 16.25 8.48
N ALA A 87 -13.04 15.77 7.44
CA ALA A 87 -13.53 15.89 6.07
C ALA A 87 -14.81 15.07 5.86
N ALA A 88 -14.84 13.85 6.36
CA ALA A 88 -15.99 12.94 6.26
C ALA A 88 -17.24 13.51 6.95
N ASP A 89 -17.09 14.15 8.10
CA ASP A 89 -18.20 14.80 8.81
C ASP A 89 -18.76 15.98 8.04
N THR A 90 -17.91 16.78 7.40
CA THR A 90 -18.32 17.99 6.68
C THR A 90 -18.81 17.75 5.27
N LYS A 91 -18.24 16.75 4.57
CA LYS A 91 -18.49 16.48 3.14
C LYS A 91 -19.26 15.18 2.88
N GLY A 92 -19.49 14.36 3.91
CA GLY A 92 -20.22 13.11 3.84
C GLY A 92 -19.37 11.87 3.64
N GLU A 93 -18.12 11.99 3.17
CA GLU A 93 -17.13 10.88 3.10
C GLU A 93 -15.71 11.42 3.06
N ALA A 94 -14.75 10.55 3.43
CA ALA A 94 -13.34 10.65 3.11
C ALA A 94 -12.78 9.24 2.84
N ARG A 95 -11.58 9.13 2.28
CA ARG A 95 -11.06 7.83 1.81
C ARG A 95 -9.62 7.60 2.19
N VAL A 96 -9.31 6.38 2.65
CA VAL A 96 -7.96 5.84 2.77
C VAL A 96 -7.81 4.76 1.71
N ILE A 97 -6.82 4.89 0.83
CA ILE A 97 -6.56 3.92 -0.22
C ILE A 97 -5.18 3.29 0.01
N ASN A 98 -5.13 1.97 0.12
CA ASN A 98 -3.89 1.22 0.24
C ASN A 98 -3.53 0.53 -1.08
N HIS A 99 -2.24 0.45 -1.39
CA HIS A 99 -1.74 -0.17 -2.60
C HIS A 99 -1.20 -1.57 -2.32
N SER A 100 -1.93 -2.59 -2.76
CA SER A 100 -1.53 -4.00 -2.72
C SER A 100 -0.91 -4.44 -4.05
N SER A 101 -0.73 -5.73 -4.25
CA SER A 101 -0.20 -6.35 -5.47
C SER A 101 -0.72 -7.77 -5.61
N ILE A 102 -0.66 -8.33 -6.82
CA ILE A 102 -0.88 -9.76 -7.05
C ILE A 102 0.15 -10.62 -6.30
N ALA A 103 1.32 -10.07 -5.97
CA ALA A 103 2.36 -10.73 -5.18
C ALA A 103 1.89 -11.18 -3.79
N ARG A 104 0.81 -10.59 -3.23
CA ARG A 104 0.18 -11.07 -1.99
C ARG A 104 -0.22 -12.54 -2.05
N LYS A 105 -0.51 -13.06 -3.25
CA LYS A 105 -0.89 -14.46 -3.48
C LYS A 105 0.30 -15.44 -3.48
N GLN A 106 1.53 -14.95 -3.43
CA GLN A 106 2.73 -15.79 -3.34
C GLN A 106 2.98 -16.28 -1.90
N VAL A 107 2.35 -15.65 -0.92
CA VAL A 107 2.42 -16.02 0.49
C VAL A 107 1.07 -16.56 0.95
N LYS A 108 1.09 -17.61 1.78
CA LYS A 108 -0.12 -18.29 2.24
C LYS A 108 -0.81 -17.54 3.37
N GLU A 109 -0.01 -16.95 4.24
CA GLU A 109 -0.44 -16.26 5.44
C GLU A 109 0.50 -15.11 5.77
N LEU A 110 0.03 -14.19 6.60
CA LEU A 110 0.84 -13.12 7.14
C LEU A 110 1.62 -13.65 8.34
N GLU A 111 2.93 -13.49 8.31
CA GLU A 111 3.84 -13.97 9.33
C GLU A 111 4.33 -12.81 10.20
N ALA A 112 4.27 -12.99 11.53
CA ALA A 112 4.64 -11.96 12.52
C ALA A 112 6.09 -11.49 12.36
N ASP A 113 7.00 -12.40 12.01
CA ASP A 113 8.44 -12.12 11.89
C ASP A 113 8.76 -10.96 10.96
N TYR A 114 7.97 -10.78 9.90
CA TYR A 114 8.14 -9.66 8.95
C TYR A 114 7.69 -8.31 9.53
N LEU A 115 6.93 -8.30 10.61
CA LEU A 115 6.47 -7.09 11.30
C LEU A 115 7.33 -6.72 12.52
N LEU A 116 8.39 -7.50 12.79
CA LEU A 116 9.32 -7.29 13.90
C LEU A 116 10.60 -6.56 13.43
N LYS A 117 11.44 -6.14 14.38
CA LYS A 117 12.75 -5.52 14.11
C LYS A 117 13.80 -6.57 13.69
N ASN A 118 13.51 -7.27 12.60
CA ASN A 118 14.33 -8.36 12.05
C ASN A 118 14.96 -8.02 10.70
N GLY A 119 15.00 -6.75 10.31
CA GLY A 119 15.59 -6.33 9.03
C GLY A 119 17.03 -6.85 8.91
N GLY A 120 17.38 -7.34 7.72
CA GLY A 120 18.67 -7.99 7.46
C GLY A 120 18.75 -9.47 7.84
N ASN A 121 17.70 -10.04 8.44
CA ASN A 121 17.66 -11.44 8.89
C ASN A 121 16.40 -12.21 8.40
N LEU A 122 15.83 -11.78 7.29
CA LEU A 122 14.58 -12.34 6.76
C LEU A 122 14.78 -13.15 5.47
N GLY A 123 15.78 -14.05 5.49
CA GLY A 123 16.02 -15.05 4.46
C GLY A 123 16.98 -14.62 3.35
N GLY A 124 17.61 -13.44 3.47
CA GLY A 124 18.66 -12.99 2.57
C GLY A 124 18.17 -12.58 1.17
N ASN A 125 19.05 -12.70 0.15
CA ASN A 125 18.90 -12.01 -1.14
C ASN A 125 18.49 -12.91 -2.31
N GLY A 126 17.91 -14.08 -2.06
CA GLY A 126 17.36 -14.94 -3.12
C GLY A 126 16.30 -14.20 -3.94
N ALA A 127 16.52 -14.12 -5.28
CA ALA A 127 15.75 -13.26 -6.17
C ALA A 127 14.74 -13.99 -7.07
N SER A 128 14.55 -15.31 -6.91
CA SER A 128 13.64 -16.07 -7.77
C SER A 128 12.18 -15.77 -7.49
N MET A 129 11.55 -15.00 -8.39
CA MET A 129 10.12 -14.69 -8.32
C MET A 129 9.24 -15.95 -8.45
N PHE A 130 9.63 -16.91 -9.29
CA PHE A 130 8.83 -18.11 -9.56
C PHE A 130 9.05 -19.24 -8.57
N PHE A 131 10.18 -19.24 -7.84
CA PHE A 131 10.57 -20.29 -6.90
C PHE A 131 10.59 -19.83 -5.44
N GLY A 132 9.93 -18.71 -5.14
CA GLY A 132 9.81 -18.23 -3.75
C GLY A 132 11.08 -17.65 -3.16
N GLY A 133 11.88 -16.92 -3.94
CA GLY A 133 13.06 -16.23 -3.43
C GLY A 133 12.73 -15.23 -2.33
N ALA A 134 13.58 -15.15 -1.30
CA ALA A 134 13.31 -14.39 -0.07
C ALA A 134 12.91 -12.91 -0.31
N ARG A 135 13.51 -12.26 -1.30
CA ARG A 135 13.14 -10.88 -1.70
C ARG A 135 11.65 -10.75 -2.07
N TRP A 136 11.14 -11.75 -2.83
CA TRP A 136 9.76 -11.77 -3.29
C TRP A 136 8.77 -12.20 -2.21
N ILE A 137 9.21 -13.08 -1.30
CA ILE A 137 8.41 -13.46 -0.12
C ILE A 137 8.21 -12.23 0.77
N ARG A 138 9.30 -11.49 1.10
CA ARG A 138 9.18 -10.22 1.85
C ARG A 138 8.24 -9.25 1.17
N TYR A 139 8.38 -9.04 -0.14
CA TYR A 139 7.46 -8.19 -0.88
C TYR A 139 6.00 -8.68 -0.81
N GLY A 140 5.77 -9.98 -1.01
CA GLY A 140 4.45 -10.60 -0.88
C GLY A 140 3.82 -10.35 0.49
N GLN A 141 4.60 -10.49 1.57
CA GLN A 141 4.19 -10.20 2.94
C GLN A 141 3.72 -8.73 3.08
N THR A 142 4.46 -7.77 2.53
CA THR A 142 4.05 -6.36 2.60
C THR A 142 2.73 -6.10 1.89
N LYS A 143 2.52 -6.77 0.74
CA LYS A 143 1.30 -6.56 -0.07
C LYS A 143 0.09 -7.30 0.49
N LEU A 144 0.32 -8.41 1.19
CA LEU A 144 -0.71 -9.04 2.02
C LEU A 144 -1.04 -8.16 3.24
N ALA A 145 -0.03 -7.60 3.92
CA ALA A 145 -0.22 -6.66 5.02
C ALA A 145 -1.11 -5.47 4.63
N ASN A 146 -0.92 -4.88 3.44
CA ASN A 146 -1.74 -3.77 2.96
C ASN A 146 -3.21 -4.15 2.71
N ALA A 147 -3.48 -5.36 2.17
CA ALA A 147 -4.84 -5.86 2.03
C ALA A 147 -5.49 -6.13 3.40
N THR A 148 -4.74 -6.76 4.32
CA THR A 148 -5.18 -7.02 5.69
C THR A 148 -5.44 -5.71 6.45
N PHE A 149 -4.56 -4.72 6.33
CA PHE A 149 -4.73 -3.41 6.95
C PHE A 149 -6.03 -2.73 6.49
N THR A 150 -6.33 -2.78 5.20
CA THR A 150 -7.58 -2.24 4.68
C THR A 150 -8.80 -2.91 5.30
N ALA A 151 -8.78 -4.24 5.43
CA ALA A 151 -9.87 -4.99 6.06
C ALA A 151 -10.02 -4.65 7.55
N CYS A 152 -8.91 -4.57 8.30
CA CYS A 152 -8.92 -4.13 9.69
C CYS A 152 -9.47 -2.71 9.86
N LEU A 153 -8.99 -1.79 9.02
CA LEU A 153 -9.41 -0.40 9.07
C LEU A 153 -10.90 -0.26 8.74
N HIS A 154 -11.38 -1.00 7.74
CA HIS A 154 -12.81 -1.07 7.41
C HIS A 154 -13.65 -1.51 8.61
N ASP A 155 -13.28 -2.62 9.28
CA ASP A 155 -14.04 -3.14 10.43
C ASP A 155 -14.11 -2.12 11.55
N LYS A 156 -12.98 -1.49 11.90
CA LYS A 156 -12.88 -0.52 12.98
C LYS A 156 -13.67 0.77 12.68
N LEU A 157 -13.54 1.29 11.48
CA LEU A 157 -14.31 2.47 11.04
C LEU A 157 -15.83 2.18 11.03
N THR A 158 -16.21 0.99 10.57
CA THR A 158 -17.62 0.56 10.57
C THR A 158 -18.17 0.45 11.98
N ALA A 159 -17.40 -0.13 12.92
CA ALA A 159 -17.80 -0.25 14.33
C ALA A 159 -18.01 1.12 15.01
N LYS A 160 -17.33 2.16 14.55
CA LYS A 160 -17.47 3.55 15.00
C LYS A 160 -18.53 4.35 14.21
N ASN A 161 -19.19 3.73 13.23
CA ASN A 161 -20.09 4.42 12.30
C ASN A 161 -19.40 5.59 11.56
N SER A 162 -18.09 5.49 11.34
CA SER A 162 -17.33 6.47 10.58
C SER A 162 -17.76 6.50 9.11
N LYS A 163 -17.72 7.69 8.51
CA LYS A 163 -17.94 7.89 7.08
C LYS A 163 -16.66 7.83 6.26
N VAL A 164 -15.52 7.57 6.89
CA VAL A 164 -14.26 7.30 6.20
C VAL A 164 -14.30 5.90 5.60
N LYS A 165 -13.95 5.80 4.33
CA LYS A 165 -13.90 4.52 3.60
C LYS A 165 -12.46 4.02 3.50
N ALA A 166 -12.21 2.79 3.92
CA ALA A 166 -10.96 2.08 3.68
C ALA A 166 -11.06 1.25 2.41
N LEU A 167 -10.16 1.46 1.46
CA LEU A 167 -10.17 0.85 0.14
C LEU A 167 -8.78 0.31 -0.20
N VAL A 168 -8.70 -0.69 -1.04
CA VAL A 168 -7.42 -1.21 -1.53
C VAL A 168 -7.49 -1.46 -3.04
N ALA A 169 -6.36 -1.23 -3.71
CA ALA A 169 -6.23 -1.53 -5.13
C ALA A 169 -4.88 -2.20 -5.45
N HIS A 170 -4.81 -2.90 -6.57
CA HIS A 170 -3.56 -3.34 -7.17
C HIS A 170 -3.53 -3.03 -8.67
N PRO A 171 -2.34 -2.72 -9.25
CA PRO A 171 -2.23 -2.27 -10.64
C PRO A 171 -2.19 -3.42 -11.64
N GLY A 172 -2.25 -4.68 -11.22
CA GLY A 172 -1.88 -5.80 -12.08
C GLY A 172 -0.40 -5.80 -12.41
N LEU A 173 -0.07 -6.08 -13.66
CA LEU A 173 1.27 -5.97 -14.21
C LEU A 173 1.35 -4.69 -15.04
N ALA A 174 1.80 -3.60 -14.44
CA ALA A 174 1.94 -2.31 -15.10
C ALA A 174 3.42 -1.93 -15.25
N GLU A 175 3.77 -1.29 -16.36
CA GLU A 175 5.11 -0.79 -16.58
C GLU A 175 5.35 0.48 -15.74
N THR A 176 6.17 0.36 -14.69
CA THR A 176 6.48 1.43 -13.74
C THR A 176 7.98 1.50 -13.46
N GLU A 177 8.44 2.57 -12.82
CA GLU A 177 9.85 2.69 -12.37
C GLU A 177 10.23 1.65 -11.32
N LEU A 178 9.25 1.05 -10.65
CA LEU A 178 9.47 -0.01 -9.67
C LEU A 178 10.23 -1.21 -10.27
N GLN A 179 9.94 -1.58 -11.53
CA GLN A 179 10.65 -2.66 -12.21
C GLN A 179 12.10 -2.30 -12.54
N SER A 180 12.39 -1.05 -12.93
CA SER A 180 13.77 -0.61 -13.19
C SER A 180 14.60 -0.67 -11.90
N THR A 181 14.09 -0.14 -10.81
CA THR A 181 14.73 -0.22 -9.49
C THR A 181 14.96 -1.68 -9.07
N THR A 182 13.95 -2.55 -9.22
CA THR A 182 14.07 -3.97 -8.89
C THR A 182 15.15 -4.67 -9.73
N VAL A 183 15.30 -4.32 -11.00
CA VAL A 183 16.36 -4.86 -11.88
C VAL A 183 17.73 -4.37 -11.45
N ASP A 184 17.87 -3.09 -11.16
CA ASP A 184 19.15 -2.48 -10.75
C ASP A 184 19.63 -3.03 -9.41
N GLU A 185 18.72 -3.32 -8.48
CA GLU A 185 18.96 -3.95 -7.19
C GLU A 185 19.12 -5.50 -7.26
N GLY A 186 19.06 -6.09 -8.45
CA GLY A 186 19.26 -7.54 -8.64
C GLY A 186 18.07 -8.42 -8.27
N GLY A 187 16.90 -7.84 -7.99
CA GLY A 187 15.67 -8.58 -7.67
C GLY A 187 15.01 -9.26 -8.86
N MET A 188 15.37 -8.88 -10.09
CA MET A 188 14.85 -9.45 -11.33
C MET A 188 15.84 -9.30 -12.50
N GLY A 189 15.94 -10.32 -13.35
CA GLY A 189 16.83 -10.27 -14.52
C GLY A 189 16.27 -9.36 -15.64
N LYS A 190 17.12 -8.50 -16.23
CA LYS A 190 16.73 -7.54 -17.28
C LYS A 190 15.94 -8.16 -18.43
N TRP A 191 16.39 -9.30 -18.94
CA TRP A 191 15.71 -9.98 -20.05
C TRP A 191 14.32 -10.47 -19.67
N MET A 192 14.19 -11.08 -18.49
CA MET A 192 12.91 -11.60 -17.97
C MET A 192 11.92 -10.47 -17.71
N THR A 193 12.38 -9.37 -17.12
CA THR A 193 11.56 -8.17 -16.91
C THR A 193 11.00 -7.66 -18.22
N LYS A 194 11.86 -7.54 -19.27
CA LYS A 194 11.43 -7.08 -20.61
C LYS A 194 10.37 -7.99 -21.24
N GLN A 195 10.46 -9.32 -21.04
CA GLN A 195 9.44 -10.25 -21.57
C GLN A 195 8.13 -10.15 -20.77
N LEU A 196 8.23 -10.04 -19.45
CA LEU A 196 7.08 -9.93 -18.57
C LEU A 196 6.30 -8.63 -18.85
N MET A 197 7.00 -7.51 -19.05
CA MET A 197 6.37 -6.22 -19.35
C MET A 197 5.60 -6.19 -20.68
N LYS A 198 5.97 -7.02 -21.66
CA LYS A 198 5.17 -7.15 -22.89
C LYS A 198 3.75 -7.70 -22.66
N MET A 199 3.54 -8.42 -21.56
CA MET A 199 2.23 -8.93 -21.16
C MET A 199 1.47 -7.97 -20.23
N GLY A 200 2.14 -6.92 -19.78
CA GLY A 200 1.60 -5.91 -18.88
C GLY A 200 0.68 -4.91 -19.59
N GLN A 201 0.33 -3.90 -18.84
CA GLN A 201 -0.45 -2.75 -19.28
C GLN A 201 0.33 -1.44 -19.06
N SER A 202 -0.17 -0.35 -19.60
CA SER A 202 0.41 0.98 -19.41
C SER A 202 0.37 1.41 -17.93
N ARG A 203 1.11 2.47 -17.59
CA ARG A 203 1.07 3.08 -16.24
C ARG A 203 -0.32 3.64 -15.96
N GLU A 204 -0.92 4.26 -16.95
CA GLU A 204 -2.25 4.86 -16.92
C GLU A 204 -3.32 3.79 -16.64
N ASP A 205 -3.29 2.67 -17.37
CA ASP A 205 -4.21 1.55 -17.14
C ASP A 205 -3.97 0.91 -15.77
N GLY A 206 -2.72 0.81 -15.33
CA GLY A 206 -2.36 0.32 -14.00
C GLY A 206 -2.90 1.20 -12.87
N ALA A 207 -3.08 2.49 -13.11
CA ALA A 207 -3.64 3.42 -12.14
C ALA A 207 -5.17 3.33 -12.01
N LEU A 208 -5.89 2.70 -12.93
CA LEU A 208 -7.36 2.68 -12.94
C LEU A 208 -7.97 2.15 -11.63
N GLY A 209 -7.36 1.13 -11.01
CA GLY A 209 -7.83 0.61 -9.72
C GLY A 209 -7.78 1.65 -8.60
N ILE A 210 -6.66 2.36 -8.47
CA ILE A 210 -6.49 3.45 -7.48
C ILE A 210 -7.42 4.62 -7.82
N LEU A 211 -7.51 5.02 -9.08
CA LEU A 211 -8.40 6.11 -9.51
C LEU A 211 -9.87 5.77 -9.23
N THR A 212 -10.27 4.50 -9.39
CA THR A 212 -11.60 4.03 -8.99
C THR A 212 -11.82 4.19 -7.49
N CYS A 213 -10.85 3.80 -6.67
CA CYS A 213 -10.91 4.02 -5.22
C CYS A 213 -11.00 5.50 -4.85
N ILE A 214 -10.26 6.37 -5.54
CA ILE A 214 -10.22 7.82 -5.26
C ILE A 214 -11.53 8.51 -5.67
N ALA A 215 -12.03 8.26 -6.88
CA ALA A 215 -13.00 9.13 -7.51
C ALA A 215 -14.37 8.50 -7.82
N HIS A 216 -14.47 7.16 -7.87
CA HIS A 216 -15.75 6.56 -8.26
C HIS A 216 -16.79 6.72 -7.13
N PRO A 217 -18.01 7.24 -7.42
CA PRO A 217 -18.96 7.63 -6.38
C PRO A 217 -19.57 6.44 -5.61
N ASN A 218 -19.64 5.27 -6.23
CA ASN A 218 -20.35 4.11 -5.68
C ASN A 218 -19.44 3.11 -4.95
N VAL A 219 -18.18 3.44 -4.65
CA VAL A 219 -17.31 2.53 -3.91
C VAL A 219 -17.78 2.40 -2.46
N GLN A 220 -17.68 1.19 -1.94
CA GLN A 220 -17.98 0.87 -0.55
C GLN A 220 -16.70 0.60 0.22
N SER A 221 -16.69 0.99 1.51
CA SER A 221 -15.56 0.66 2.39
C SER A 221 -15.32 -0.85 2.44
N GLY A 222 -14.07 -1.26 2.48
CA GLY A 222 -13.64 -2.67 2.46
C GLY A 222 -13.45 -3.26 1.06
N GLN A 223 -13.81 -2.55 -0.01
CA GLN A 223 -13.65 -3.07 -1.37
C GLN A 223 -12.21 -3.10 -1.84
N PHE A 224 -11.91 -4.11 -2.66
CA PHE A 224 -10.63 -4.31 -3.33
C PHE A 224 -10.82 -4.19 -4.84
N PHE A 225 -10.03 -3.35 -5.49
CA PHE A 225 -10.07 -3.14 -6.94
C PHE A 225 -8.75 -3.54 -7.61
N GLY A 226 -8.86 -4.06 -8.81
CA GLY A 226 -7.71 -4.41 -9.65
C GLY A 226 -8.14 -4.63 -11.10
N PRO A 227 -7.21 -4.91 -12.03
CA PRO A 227 -7.54 -5.13 -13.41
C PRO A 227 -8.29 -6.45 -13.63
N GLY A 228 -9.27 -6.42 -14.51
CA GLY A 228 -9.98 -7.61 -14.99
C GLY A 228 -11.04 -8.17 -14.04
N MET A 229 -11.64 -9.26 -14.43
CA MET A 229 -12.76 -9.91 -13.73
C MET A 229 -12.37 -11.20 -12.99
N GLY A 230 -11.13 -11.27 -12.44
CA GLY A 230 -10.79 -12.33 -11.49
C GLY A 230 -10.41 -13.69 -12.09
N GLY A 231 -9.46 -13.74 -13.01
CA GLY A 231 -8.75 -14.95 -13.41
C GLY A 231 -7.24 -14.73 -13.38
N MET A 232 -6.44 -15.79 -13.35
CA MET A 232 -4.98 -15.66 -13.23
C MET A 232 -4.36 -14.74 -14.30
N PHE A 233 -4.86 -14.79 -15.52
CA PHE A 233 -4.39 -13.95 -16.64
C PHE A 233 -5.12 -12.61 -16.73
N THR A 234 -6.38 -12.53 -16.29
CA THR A 234 -7.18 -11.30 -16.31
C THR A 234 -6.80 -10.35 -15.15
N ALA A 235 -6.21 -10.86 -14.08
CA ALA A 235 -5.68 -10.05 -12.98
C ALA A 235 -4.41 -9.27 -13.32
N LEU A 236 -3.82 -9.49 -14.50
CA LEU A 236 -2.59 -8.81 -14.91
C LEU A 236 -2.86 -7.49 -15.65
N LYS A 237 -3.99 -7.40 -16.37
CA LYS A 237 -4.38 -6.22 -17.16
C LYS A 237 -5.89 -6.16 -17.37
N GLY A 238 -6.38 -4.98 -17.72
CA GLY A 238 -7.77 -4.72 -18.07
C GLY A 238 -8.39 -3.60 -17.24
N PRO A 239 -9.67 -3.30 -17.44
CA PRO A 239 -10.38 -2.27 -16.69
C PRO A 239 -10.41 -2.60 -15.19
N ALA A 240 -10.57 -1.57 -14.35
CA ALA A 240 -10.74 -1.77 -12.92
C ALA A 240 -12.02 -2.55 -12.60
N ALA A 241 -11.89 -3.59 -11.79
CA ALA A 241 -13.00 -4.43 -11.34
C ALA A 241 -12.87 -4.73 -9.84
N GLY A 242 -13.99 -4.95 -9.16
CA GLY A 242 -14.02 -5.36 -7.76
C GLY A 242 -13.57 -6.82 -7.61
N TYR A 243 -12.78 -7.08 -6.59
CA TYR A 243 -12.28 -8.41 -6.24
C TYR A 243 -13.04 -8.93 -5.02
N PRO A 244 -13.31 -10.24 -4.94
CA PRO A 244 -13.85 -10.86 -3.73
C PRO A 244 -12.80 -10.81 -2.61
N LEU A 245 -13.26 -10.89 -1.36
CA LEU A 245 -12.39 -11.08 -0.21
C LEU A 245 -11.64 -12.41 -0.34
N GLU A 246 -10.37 -12.42 0.07
CA GLU A 246 -9.51 -13.60 0.04
C GLU A 246 -9.27 -14.10 1.47
N ALA A 247 -9.33 -15.41 1.68
CA ALA A 247 -9.16 -16.03 3.01
C ALA A 247 -7.83 -15.68 3.69
N SER A 248 -6.80 -15.31 2.92
CA SER A 248 -5.50 -14.91 3.44
C SER A 248 -5.53 -13.64 4.29
N TYR A 249 -6.48 -12.74 4.04
CA TYR A 249 -6.67 -11.52 4.83
C TYR A 249 -8.09 -11.34 5.40
N ASP A 250 -9.04 -12.17 4.96
CA ASP A 250 -10.41 -12.17 5.46
C ASP A 250 -10.56 -13.19 6.60
N ASN A 251 -9.70 -13.12 7.60
CA ASN A 251 -9.83 -13.91 8.82
C ASN A 251 -9.41 -13.14 10.07
N PRO A 252 -10.08 -13.37 11.22
CA PRO A 252 -9.85 -12.60 12.43
C PRO A 252 -8.42 -12.73 12.99
N GLN A 253 -7.78 -13.89 12.83
CA GLN A 253 -6.46 -14.15 13.36
C GLN A 253 -5.40 -13.32 12.63
N THR A 254 -5.44 -13.30 11.30
CA THR A 254 -4.54 -12.48 10.47
C THR A 254 -4.73 -10.99 10.74
N ARG A 255 -6.00 -10.55 10.90
CA ARG A 255 -6.34 -9.15 11.21
C ARG A 255 -5.80 -8.73 12.59
N ASP A 256 -6.01 -9.55 13.62
CA ASP A 256 -5.50 -9.29 14.97
C ASP A 256 -3.96 -9.30 14.99
N LEU A 257 -3.32 -10.27 14.34
CA LEU A 257 -1.86 -10.33 14.21
C LEU A 257 -1.31 -9.04 13.59
N LEU A 258 -1.84 -8.64 12.41
CA LEU A 258 -1.38 -7.43 11.73
C LEU A 258 -1.51 -6.21 12.64
N TRP A 259 -2.70 -5.99 13.20
CA TRP A 259 -2.99 -4.76 13.95
C TRP A 259 -2.10 -4.63 15.18
N ARG A 260 -2.01 -5.69 15.99
CA ARG A 260 -1.17 -5.70 17.19
C ARG A 260 0.30 -5.46 16.88
N HIS A 261 0.84 -6.17 15.87
CA HIS A 261 2.26 -6.03 15.52
C HIS A 261 2.54 -4.68 14.84
N SER A 262 1.63 -4.12 14.06
CA SER A 262 1.80 -2.78 13.49
C SER A 262 1.75 -1.69 14.56
N CYS A 263 0.85 -1.78 15.55
CA CYS A 263 0.85 -0.87 16.70
C CYS A 263 2.15 -0.97 17.50
N ALA A 264 2.60 -2.19 17.80
CA ALA A 264 3.87 -2.39 18.50
C ALA A 264 5.07 -1.85 17.70
N ALA A 265 5.07 -2.01 16.37
CA ALA A 265 6.15 -1.52 15.51
C ALA A 265 6.27 0.02 15.52
N ILE A 266 5.16 0.73 15.52
CA ILE A 266 5.15 2.21 15.55
C ILE A 266 5.20 2.78 16.98
N ASP A 267 5.30 1.92 18.00
CA ASP A 267 5.31 2.27 19.43
C ASP A 267 4.12 3.19 19.82
N ALA A 268 2.93 2.85 19.34
CA ALA A 268 1.73 3.62 19.64
C ALA A 268 0.45 2.81 19.39
N ASP A 269 -0.54 2.98 20.25
CA ASP A 269 -1.88 2.45 20.00
C ASP A 269 -2.56 3.19 18.86
N PHE A 270 -3.28 2.46 18.04
CA PHE A 270 -4.12 3.03 16.98
C PHE A 270 -5.58 2.71 17.29
N ASP A 271 -6.13 3.48 18.24
CA ASP A 271 -7.54 3.38 18.62
C ASP A 271 -8.42 4.11 17.60
N ILE A 272 -9.42 3.40 17.09
CA ILE A 272 -10.44 3.89 16.16
C ILE A 272 -11.82 3.66 16.75
#